data_3ecc6a23be80d9217f3e43db148b0afa
#
_entry.id   3ecc6a23be80d9217f3e43db148b0afa
#
_cell.length_a   1.000
_cell.length_b   1.000
_cell.length_c   1.000
_cell.angle_alpha   90.00
_cell.angle_beta   90.00
_cell.angle_gamma   90.00
#
_symmetry.space_group_name_H-M   'P 1'
#
loop_
_entity.id
_entity.type
_entity.pdbx_description
1 polymer ?
#
loop_
_entity_poly.entity_id
_entity_poly.type
_entity_poly.pdbx_seq_one_letter_code
_entity_poly.pdbx_strand_id
1 'polypeptide(L)'
;MGNIKIMGGDFSSQLELEHAAVVAGFPSPADDYKHERLDFNRDYIRHPEASFYGDVTGDSMKDAGIFDGDKVIIDRAVQAHDGSIVVAFWNGEFTMKYLDLTHKSEGYVELRPANKDYPVFRVEAGDNFEVWGVVVHLIRTFEKF
;
A
#
# COMPACT_ATOMS: atom_id res chain seq x y z
N MET A 1 0.72 6.23 17.51
CA MET A 1 -0.09 5.21 16.84
C MET A 1 -0.03 5.28 15.33
N GLY A 2 0.27 6.41 14.76
CA GLY A 2 0.49 6.54 13.32
C GLY A 2 1.74 5.76 12.90
N ASN A 3 1.61 4.87 11.91
CA ASN A 3 2.70 4.09 11.35
C ASN A 3 2.99 4.47 9.91
N ILE A 4 2.42 5.55 9.43
CA ILE A 4 2.60 5.99 8.07
C ILE A 4 2.59 7.52 7.99
N LYS A 5 3.50 8.06 7.20
CA LYS A 5 3.52 9.47 6.83
C LYS A 5 3.16 9.58 5.36
N ILE A 6 2.12 10.36 5.07
CA ILE A 6 1.57 10.47 3.73
C ILE A 6 2.21 11.64 2.99
N MET A 7 2.60 11.38 1.74
CA MET A 7 3.24 12.36 0.86
C MET A 7 2.50 12.40 -0.46
N GLY A 8 2.39 13.60 -1.03
CA GLY A 8 1.93 13.75 -2.41
C GLY A 8 3.04 13.40 -3.38
N GLY A 9 2.67 12.86 -4.52
CA GLY A 9 3.60 12.55 -5.59
C GLY A 9 3.13 13.09 -6.92
N ASP A 10 4.06 13.29 -7.85
CA ASP A 10 3.74 13.57 -9.23
C ASP A 10 3.84 12.30 -10.05
N PHE A 11 2.70 11.77 -10.46
CA PHE A 11 2.59 10.55 -11.24
C PHE A 11 2.17 10.82 -12.67
N SER A 12 2.30 12.06 -13.14
CA SER A 12 1.81 12.47 -14.45
C SER A 12 2.79 12.20 -15.58
N SER A 13 4.09 12.13 -15.29
CA SER A 13 5.10 11.91 -16.31
C SER A 13 5.27 10.42 -16.60
N GLN A 14 5.70 10.13 -17.83
CA GLN A 14 6.01 8.76 -18.22
C GLN A 14 7.36 8.33 -17.68
N LEU A 15 7.43 7.08 -17.25
CA LEU A 15 8.67 6.45 -16.83
C LEU A 15 8.70 5.04 -17.42
N GLU A 16 9.32 4.93 -18.58
CA GLU A 16 9.38 3.67 -19.32
C GLU A 16 10.66 2.91 -18.97
N LEU A 17 10.52 1.62 -18.72
CA LEU A 17 11.62 0.69 -18.58
C LEU A 17 11.45 -0.45 -19.56
N GLU A 18 12.56 -0.90 -20.11
CA GLU A 18 12.55 -2.06 -20.99
C GLU A 18 12.29 -3.32 -20.16
N HIS A 19 11.43 -4.17 -20.70
CA HIS A 19 11.17 -5.46 -20.11
C HIS A 19 12.38 -6.36 -20.23
N ALA A 20 12.74 -7.01 -19.15
CA ALA A 20 13.76 -8.05 -19.14
C ALA A 20 13.21 -9.25 -18.38
N ALA A 21 12.95 -10.33 -19.12
CA ALA A 21 12.52 -11.57 -18.51
C ALA A 21 13.74 -12.32 -17.98
N VAL A 22 13.77 -12.53 -16.66
CA VAL A 22 14.85 -13.25 -16.01
C VAL A 22 14.27 -14.46 -15.29
N VAL A 23 14.75 -15.64 -15.65
CA VAL A 23 14.52 -16.86 -14.90
C VAL A 23 15.74 -17.13 -14.07
N ALA A 24 15.56 -17.52 -12.80
CA ALA A 24 16.65 -17.76 -11.87
C ALA A 24 17.68 -18.72 -12.48
N GLY A 25 18.90 -18.24 -12.66
CA GLY A 25 20.01 -19.00 -13.23
C GLY A 25 20.09 -19.02 -14.76
N PHE A 26 19.09 -18.51 -15.48
CA PHE A 26 19.08 -18.54 -16.93
C PHE A 26 18.50 -17.25 -17.49
N PRO A 27 19.28 -16.45 -18.22
CA PRO A 27 18.72 -15.31 -18.92
C PRO A 27 17.85 -15.77 -20.11
N SER A 28 16.72 -15.11 -20.30
CA SER A 28 15.89 -15.36 -21.48
C SER A 28 16.52 -14.76 -22.74
N PRO A 29 16.24 -15.32 -23.93
CA PRO A 29 16.68 -14.70 -25.17
C PRO A 29 16.18 -13.28 -25.33
N ALA A 30 17.03 -12.39 -25.81
CA ALA A 30 16.70 -10.97 -25.92
C ALA A 30 15.54 -10.71 -26.88
N ASP A 31 15.25 -11.63 -27.80
CA ASP A 31 14.18 -11.47 -28.78
C ASP A 31 12.79 -11.51 -28.16
N ASP A 32 12.64 -12.11 -26.97
CA ASP A 32 11.34 -12.35 -26.36
C ASP A 32 10.73 -11.09 -25.74
N TYR A 33 11.51 -10.04 -25.49
CA TYR A 33 11.06 -8.89 -24.72
C TYR A 33 11.50 -7.53 -25.24
N LYS A 34 12.12 -7.47 -26.39
CA LYS A 34 12.66 -6.19 -26.93
C LYS A 34 11.59 -5.18 -27.31
N HIS A 35 10.32 -5.61 -27.43
CA HIS A 35 9.21 -4.74 -27.79
C HIS A 35 8.30 -4.40 -26.61
N GLU A 36 8.53 -4.98 -25.46
CA GLU A 36 7.75 -4.69 -24.27
C GLU A 36 8.41 -3.60 -23.43
N ARG A 37 7.64 -2.60 -23.06
CA ARG A 37 8.09 -1.52 -22.21
C ARG A 37 7.14 -1.34 -21.04
N LEU A 38 7.72 -1.19 -19.87
CA LEU A 38 7.00 -0.89 -18.66
C LEU A 38 7.06 0.61 -18.41
N ASP A 39 5.89 1.21 -18.23
CA ASP A 39 5.78 2.57 -17.73
C ASP A 39 5.22 2.49 -16.31
N PHE A 40 6.03 2.85 -15.31
CA PHE A 40 5.63 2.72 -13.92
C PHE A 40 4.38 3.52 -13.61
N ASN A 41 4.28 4.74 -14.11
CA ASN A 41 3.10 5.55 -13.85
C ASN A 41 1.87 4.98 -14.54
N ARG A 42 1.96 4.63 -15.81
CA ARG A 42 0.84 4.05 -16.55
C ARG A 42 0.41 2.70 -15.97
N ASP A 43 1.36 1.83 -15.63
CA ASP A 43 1.08 0.42 -15.32
C ASP A 43 0.72 0.20 -13.84
N TYR A 44 1.21 1.05 -12.95
CA TYR A 44 0.99 0.89 -11.52
C TYR A 44 0.17 1.98 -10.87
N ILE A 45 0.06 3.15 -11.49
CA ILE A 45 -0.72 4.26 -10.95
C ILE A 45 -1.97 4.41 -11.81
N ARG A 46 -3.08 3.83 -11.32
CA ARG A 46 -4.36 3.82 -12.06
C ARG A 46 -5.08 5.16 -11.96
N HIS A 47 -4.91 5.88 -10.88
CA HIS A 47 -5.61 7.14 -10.59
C HIS A 47 -4.60 8.18 -10.14
N PRO A 48 -3.88 8.82 -11.10
CA PRO A 48 -2.80 9.76 -10.73
C PRO A 48 -3.23 10.88 -9.80
N GLU A 49 -4.44 11.42 -10.00
CA GLU A 49 -4.97 12.51 -9.18
C GLU A 49 -5.44 12.07 -7.79
N ALA A 50 -5.56 10.77 -7.57
CA ALA A 50 -6.01 10.20 -6.30
C ALA A 50 -4.95 9.34 -5.63
N SER A 51 -3.72 9.35 -6.15
CA SER A 51 -2.64 8.50 -5.67
C SER A 51 -1.64 9.31 -4.85
N PHE A 52 -1.18 8.68 -3.77
CA PHE A 52 -0.22 9.25 -2.83
C PHE A 52 0.79 8.16 -2.48
N TYR A 53 1.94 8.55 -1.97
CA TYR A 53 2.83 7.58 -1.36
C TYR A 53 2.94 7.83 0.15
N GLY A 54 3.29 6.79 0.87
CA GLY A 54 3.49 6.88 2.31
C GLY A 54 4.83 6.28 2.71
N ASP A 55 5.47 6.91 3.68
CA ASP A 55 6.64 6.36 4.35
C ASP A 55 6.20 5.54 5.55
N VAL A 56 6.60 4.29 5.60
CA VAL A 56 6.24 3.37 6.67
C VAL A 56 7.21 3.50 7.83
N THR A 57 6.66 3.59 9.04
CA THR A 57 7.44 3.59 10.27
C THR A 57 6.97 2.47 11.19
N GLY A 58 7.91 1.89 11.94
CA GLY A 58 7.60 0.83 12.88
C GLY A 58 7.37 -0.52 12.22
N ASP A 59 6.91 -1.48 13.01
CA ASP A 59 6.83 -2.87 12.60
C ASP A 59 5.43 -3.49 12.79
N SER A 60 4.40 -2.68 12.90
CA SER A 60 3.04 -3.18 13.15
C SER A 60 2.48 -4.00 11.98
N MET A 61 3.10 -3.93 10.80
CA MET A 61 2.69 -4.65 9.60
C MET A 61 3.76 -5.62 9.08
N LYS A 62 4.70 -6.03 9.92
CA LYS A 62 5.82 -6.88 9.50
C LYS A 62 5.39 -8.23 8.96
N ASP A 63 4.33 -8.82 9.50
CA ASP A 63 3.87 -10.14 9.05
C ASP A 63 3.12 -10.06 7.71
N ALA A 64 2.82 -8.86 7.24
CA ALA A 64 2.36 -8.60 5.88
C ALA A 64 3.52 -8.30 4.91
N GLY A 65 4.76 -8.38 5.39
CA GLY A 65 5.94 -8.07 4.59
C GLY A 65 6.21 -6.58 4.42
N ILE A 66 5.62 -5.74 5.27
CA ILE A 66 5.78 -4.28 5.21
C ILE A 66 6.60 -3.84 6.42
N PHE A 67 7.76 -3.23 6.17
CA PHE A 67 8.73 -2.91 7.20
C PHE A 67 9.02 -1.42 7.27
N ASP A 68 9.60 -1.02 8.39
CA ASP A 68 10.10 0.34 8.59
C ASP A 68 11.00 0.77 7.44
N GLY A 69 10.79 1.97 6.93
CA GLY A 69 11.53 2.50 5.79
C GLY A 69 10.96 2.15 4.41
N ASP A 70 10.00 1.25 4.35
CA ASP A 70 9.31 0.96 3.10
C ASP A 70 8.47 2.14 2.64
N LYS A 71 8.19 2.19 1.35
CA LYS A 71 7.22 3.11 0.78
C LYS A 71 6.03 2.34 0.23
N VAL A 72 4.86 2.89 0.39
CA VAL A 72 3.63 2.32 -0.17
C VAL A 72 2.96 3.33 -1.08
N ILE A 73 2.29 2.83 -2.10
CA ILE A 73 1.42 3.63 -2.95
C ILE A 73 0.00 3.44 -2.45
N ILE A 74 -0.70 4.55 -2.26
CA ILE A 74 -2.05 4.61 -1.71
C ILE A 74 -2.95 5.20 -2.77
N ASP A 75 -4.04 4.51 -3.09
CA ASP A 75 -5.01 4.97 -4.08
C ASP A 75 -6.33 5.25 -3.37
N ARG A 76 -6.75 6.51 -3.40
CA ARG A 76 -7.98 6.94 -2.75
C ARG A 76 -9.23 6.66 -3.59
N ALA A 77 -9.08 6.34 -4.85
CA ALA A 77 -10.20 6.02 -5.74
C ALA A 77 -10.57 4.54 -5.74
N VAL A 78 -9.74 3.68 -5.14
CA VAL A 78 -10.02 2.25 -5.00
C VAL A 78 -10.94 2.03 -3.81
N GLN A 79 -11.99 1.24 -4.00
CA GLN A 79 -12.88 0.88 -2.91
C GLN A 79 -12.25 -0.20 -2.04
N ALA A 80 -12.21 0.05 -0.74
CA ALA A 80 -11.74 -0.95 0.22
C ALA A 80 -12.76 -2.09 0.37
N HIS A 81 -12.25 -3.27 0.61
CA HIS A 81 -13.06 -4.45 0.92
C HIS A 81 -12.45 -5.18 2.13
N ASP A 82 -13.14 -6.21 2.60
CA ASP A 82 -12.61 -7.02 3.71
C ASP A 82 -11.24 -7.59 3.36
N GLY A 83 -10.27 -7.39 4.25
CA GLY A 83 -8.88 -7.82 4.04
C GLY A 83 -8.00 -6.83 3.31
N SER A 84 -8.53 -5.72 2.81
CA SER A 84 -7.69 -4.67 2.21
C SER A 84 -6.72 -4.12 3.24
N ILE A 85 -5.50 -3.80 2.79
CA ILE A 85 -4.60 -2.97 3.58
C ILE A 85 -4.98 -1.53 3.29
N VAL A 86 -5.38 -0.81 4.33
CA VAL A 86 -5.88 0.55 4.19
C VAL A 86 -5.02 1.52 4.99
N VAL A 87 -5.05 2.77 4.57
CA VAL A 87 -4.68 3.89 5.41
C VAL A 87 -5.98 4.46 5.95
N ALA A 88 -6.13 4.39 7.27
CA ALA A 88 -7.29 4.91 7.97
C ALA A 88 -6.91 6.17 8.72
N PHE A 89 -7.83 7.12 8.77
CA PHE A 89 -7.75 8.24 9.69
C PHE A 89 -8.62 7.90 10.89
N TRP A 90 -8.01 7.76 12.05
CA TRP A 90 -8.70 7.35 13.26
C TRP A 90 -8.17 8.12 14.46
N ASN A 91 -9.06 8.75 15.18
CA ASN A 91 -8.73 9.54 16.37
C ASN A 91 -7.61 10.57 16.11
N GLY A 92 -7.65 11.22 14.96
CA GLY A 92 -6.71 12.30 14.63
C GLY A 92 -5.39 11.84 14.02
N GLU A 93 -5.20 10.55 13.78
CA GLU A 93 -3.96 10.01 13.24
C GLU A 93 -4.21 9.14 12.01
N PHE A 94 -3.25 9.13 11.09
CA PHE A 94 -3.21 8.14 10.02
C PHE A 94 -2.56 6.85 10.52
N THR A 95 -3.17 5.73 10.20
CA THR A 95 -2.64 4.41 10.52
C THR A 95 -2.86 3.45 9.36
N MET A 96 -1.89 2.60 9.10
CA MET A 96 -1.97 1.57 8.06
C MET A 96 -2.22 0.22 8.73
N LYS A 97 -3.30 -0.44 8.35
CA LYS A 97 -3.75 -1.69 8.95
C LYS A 97 -4.55 -2.50 7.95
N TYR A 98 -4.75 -3.79 8.23
CA TYR A 98 -5.81 -4.54 7.57
C TYR A 98 -7.17 -4.03 8.01
N LEU A 99 -8.08 -3.90 7.05
CA LEU A 99 -9.50 -3.63 7.33
C LEU A 99 -10.24 -4.94 7.47
N ASP A 100 -10.86 -5.16 8.64
CA ASP A 100 -11.67 -6.34 8.91
C ASP A 100 -13.13 -5.92 8.98
N LEU A 101 -13.91 -6.36 8.00
CA LEU A 101 -15.34 -6.07 7.89
C LEU A 101 -16.22 -7.22 8.35
N THR A 102 -15.64 -8.28 8.92
CA THR A 102 -16.40 -9.48 9.30
C THR A 102 -17.45 -9.22 10.37
N HIS A 103 -17.28 -8.17 11.17
CA HIS A 103 -18.21 -7.78 12.22
C HIS A 103 -19.12 -6.60 11.86
N LYS A 104 -19.15 -6.24 10.57
CA LYS A 104 -19.93 -5.06 10.14
C LYS A 104 -21.41 -5.23 10.45
N SER A 105 -21.96 -6.42 10.30
CA SER A 105 -23.36 -6.70 10.65
C SER A 105 -23.62 -6.60 12.15
N GLU A 106 -22.60 -6.67 12.97
CA GLU A 106 -22.67 -6.51 14.43
C GLU A 106 -22.48 -5.05 14.87
N GLY A 107 -22.27 -4.14 13.91
CA GLY A 107 -22.19 -2.71 14.18
C GLY A 107 -20.78 -2.16 14.36
N TYR A 108 -19.74 -2.93 14.07
CA TYR A 108 -18.37 -2.42 14.17
C TYR A 108 -17.46 -3.02 13.11
N VAL A 109 -16.33 -2.36 12.89
CA VAL A 109 -15.24 -2.87 12.07
C VAL A 109 -13.97 -2.90 12.90
N GLU A 110 -12.96 -3.61 12.43
CA GLU A 110 -11.69 -3.69 13.11
C GLU A 110 -10.56 -3.28 12.19
N LEU A 111 -9.56 -2.64 12.76
CA LEU A 111 -8.28 -2.37 12.13
C LEU A 111 -7.27 -3.32 12.75
N ARG A 112 -6.75 -4.23 11.93
CA ARG A 112 -5.88 -5.30 12.41
C ARG A 112 -4.44 -5.07 12.00
N PRO A 113 -3.51 -5.08 12.96
CA PRO A 113 -2.09 -5.10 12.62
C PRO A 113 -1.69 -6.47 12.06
N ALA A 114 -0.58 -6.50 11.35
CA ALA A 114 0.09 -7.74 10.94
C ALA A 114 1.29 -7.99 11.85
N ASN A 115 1.03 -8.03 13.14
CA ASN A 115 2.02 -8.26 14.19
C ASN A 115 1.28 -8.53 15.50
N LYS A 116 1.47 -9.71 16.06
CA LYS A 116 0.77 -10.15 17.27
C LYS A 116 1.07 -9.28 18.50
N ASP A 117 2.16 -8.52 18.46
CA ASP A 117 2.55 -7.67 19.58
C ASP A 117 1.80 -6.32 19.62
N TYR A 118 0.97 -6.07 18.60
CA TYR A 118 0.16 -4.85 18.50
C TYR A 118 -1.32 -5.16 18.67
N PRO A 119 -2.09 -4.24 19.24
CA PRO A 119 -3.51 -4.47 19.47
C PRO A 119 -4.34 -4.33 18.21
N VAL A 120 -5.46 -5.05 18.17
CA VAL A 120 -6.53 -4.82 17.20
C VAL A 120 -7.35 -3.62 17.67
N PHE A 121 -7.67 -2.70 16.75
CA PHE A 121 -8.51 -1.55 17.07
C PHE A 121 -9.94 -1.82 16.64
N ARG A 122 -10.85 -1.70 17.58
CA ARG A 122 -12.28 -1.79 17.31
C ARG A 122 -12.83 -0.39 17.03
N VAL A 123 -13.47 -0.25 15.88
CA VAL A 123 -14.05 1.03 15.45
C VAL A 123 -15.58 0.88 15.45
N GLU A 124 -16.24 1.66 16.27
CA GLU A 124 -17.70 1.62 16.42
C GLU A 124 -18.36 2.81 15.72
N ALA A 125 -19.66 2.70 15.51
CA ALA A 125 -20.45 3.80 14.98
C ALA A 125 -20.31 5.03 15.89
N GLY A 126 -20.04 6.18 15.29
CA GLY A 126 -19.82 7.43 16.02
C GLY A 126 -18.35 7.72 16.31
N ASP A 127 -17.45 6.77 16.12
CA ASP A 127 -16.04 7.02 16.22
C ASP A 127 -15.55 7.95 15.09
N ASN A 128 -14.53 8.73 15.38
CA ASN A 128 -13.90 9.59 14.38
C ASN A 128 -12.99 8.73 13.51
N PHE A 129 -13.56 8.20 12.44
CA PHE A 129 -12.92 7.20 11.60
C PHE A 129 -13.27 7.40 10.13
N GLU A 130 -12.26 7.25 9.29
CA GLU A 130 -12.42 7.25 7.84
C GLU A 130 -11.41 6.29 7.22
N VAL A 131 -11.82 5.47 6.27
CA VAL A 131 -10.87 4.79 5.37
C VAL A 131 -10.42 5.83 4.36
N TRP A 132 -9.18 6.27 4.51
CA TRP A 132 -8.66 7.36 3.70
C TRP A 132 -8.23 6.89 2.31
N GLY A 133 -7.65 5.72 2.22
CA GLY A 133 -7.22 5.14 0.94
C GLY A 133 -6.80 3.68 1.10
N VAL A 134 -6.58 3.03 -0.03
CA VAL A 134 -6.19 1.63 -0.10
C VAL A 134 -4.73 1.53 -0.52
N VAL A 135 -3.95 0.73 0.20
CA VAL A 135 -2.57 0.44 -0.18
C VAL A 135 -2.58 -0.54 -1.33
N VAL A 136 -2.01 -0.13 -2.46
CA VAL A 136 -2.04 -0.92 -3.69
C VAL A 136 -0.68 -1.47 -4.09
N HIS A 137 0.40 -0.82 -3.71
CA HIS A 137 1.77 -1.26 -4.03
C HIS A 137 2.72 -0.99 -2.88
N LEU A 138 3.77 -1.81 -2.82
CA LEU A 138 4.89 -1.67 -1.90
C LEU A 138 6.16 -1.48 -2.69
N ILE A 139 6.99 -0.53 -2.27
CA ILE A 139 8.29 -0.28 -2.86
C ILE A 139 9.35 -0.37 -1.78
N ARG A 140 10.34 -1.21 -2.03
CA ARG A 140 11.48 -1.37 -1.14
C ARG A 140 12.76 -1.22 -1.92
N THR A 141 13.66 -0.39 -1.38
CA THR A 141 14.99 -0.17 -1.95
C THR A 141 16.00 -1.01 -1.18
N PHE A 142 16.79 -1.82 -1.89
CA PHE A 142 17.83 -2.64 -1.29
C PHE A 142 19.16 -1.90 -1.18
N GLU A 143 19.49 -1.13 -2.20
CA GLU A 143 20.73 -0.37 -2.24
C GLU A 143 20.41 1.13 -2.19
N LYS A 144 20.95 1.81 -1.19
CA LYS A 144 20.86 3.27 -1.12
C LYS A 144 21.92 3.89 -2.02
N PHE A 145 21.51 4.89 -2.77
CA PHE A 145 22.41 5.60 -3.70
C PHE A 145 22.30 7.10 -3.56
#